data_81d44f87cdf1020bf8d5059cfecc0e85
#
_entry.id   81d44f87cdf1020bf8d5059cfecc0e85
#
_cell.length_a   1.000
_cell.length_b   1.000
_cell.length_c   1.000
_cell.angle_alpha   90.00
_cell.angle_beta   90.00
_cell.angle_gamma   90.00
#
_symmetry.space_group_name_H-M   'P 1'
#
loop_
_entity.id
_entity.type
_entity.pdbx_description
1 polymer ?
#
loop_
_entity_poly.entity_id
_entity_poly.type
_entity_poly.pdbx_seq_one_letter_code
_entity_poly.pdbx_strand_id
1 'polypeptide(L)'
;MKRFTRPSWPFGAGCLLWAALAQTAIGILPMMPSTGAAAAYAAATLPAHAPADFIEVRPGIPKGNLETLTYNSKSIGVDRKAVVYTPPNYDPNQKYPVLYLMHGIGGNETHWTTLCAANKVLDNLIADKKAVPMIIVMPDGRASAEPPSSNFMADFNHYATFEKDLLQDLMPYIESRYPVKADRDHRAIAGLSMGGGQGLNFGINNIDKFAWVGGFSSAPNLQPPTVHVPKIQQAKDKLSLLWIGCGDKDNLITGSWNLHQALVKANLDHVWYVDTGGHEVMVWNNNLYLMAQMLFQPVGSVTPPPSIGSYNGEPVAGGFGGMGMAGGRGMGAGRGMTGGVGAGTELTARKEKGAAASSGAAGKWFIKDGDNEIDLELKTEGSRLTGTIENRQMPGAIELRDGKVEGNQVSFSYVRQVNGQDMKISWTGTLSGDEIRFKREVGGGMGMPPAGRGTAPKTN
;
A
#
# COMPACT_ATOMS: atom_id res chain seq x y z
N MET A 1 36.95 18.13 44.49
CA MET A 1 37.61 17.72 45.74
C MET A 1 36.61 17.01 46.61
N LYS A 2 36.79 15.74 46.83
CA LYS A 2 36.73 14.87 48.01
C LYS A 2 36.46 13.42 47.53
N ARG A 3 37.54 12.69 47.52
CA ARG A 3 37.58 11.21 47.45
C ARG A 3 37.06 10.67 48.79
N PHE A 4 36.32 9.55 48.76
CA PHE A 4 36.27 8.63 49.89
C PHE A 4 36.52 7.20 49.46
N THR A 5 37.39 6.58 50.21
CA THR A 5 38.15 5.35 50.10
C THR A 5 37.35 4.16 50.60
N ARG A 6 37.67 2.97 50.04
CA ARG A 6 37.32 1.63 50.57
C ARG A 6 38.01 1.35 51.91
N PRO A 7 37.49 0.42 52.72
CA PRO A 7 38.35 -0.43 53.54
C PRO A 7 38.27 -1.91 53.17
N SER A 8 39.44 -2.50 53.06
CA SER A 8 39.79 -3.91 53.09
C SER A 8 39.85 -4.42 54.53
N TRP A 9 39.60 -5.77 54.74
CA TRP A 9 40.28 -6.52 55.79
C TRP A 9 39.75 -7.89 56.10
N PRO A 10 40.49 -8.74 56.82
CA PRO A 10 41.52 -9.64 56.31
C PRO A 10 41.27 -11.12 56.64
N PHE A 11 42.22 -11.95 56.19
CA PHE A 11 42.36 -13.36 56.49
C PHE A 11 42.58 -13.69 57.98
N GLY A 12 42.03 -14.84 58.44
CA GLY A 12 42.42 -15.49 59.69
C GLY A 12 42.18 -16.99 59.61
N ALA A 13 43.28 -17.71 59.69
CA ALA A 13 43.35 -19.15 59.66
C ALA A 13 43.13 -19.76 61.11
N GLY A 14 42.63 -20.99 61.10
CA GLY A 14 42.98 -21.85 62.27
C GLY A 14 41.91 -22.74 62.83
N CYS A 15 42.21 -23.99 62.72
CA CYS A 15 42.03 -25.12 63.64
C CYS A 15 40.99 -26.18 63.41
N LEU A 16 41.54 -27.32 63.11
CA LEU A 16 41.01 -28.67 63.15
C LEU A 16 40.40 -29.05 64.50
N LEU A 17 39.27 -29.78 64.51
CA LEU A 17 39.03 -30.86 65.45
C LEU A 17 37.95 -31.83 64.91
N TRP A 18 38.25 -33.09 65.00
CA TRP A 18 37.52 -34.28 64.64
C TRP A 18 36.22 -34.46 65.47
N ALA A 19 35.14 -34.92 64.75
CA ALA A 19 34.20 -35.89 65.34
C ALA A 19 33.51 -36.67 64.22
N ALA A 20 33.58 -37.97 64.32
CA ALA A 20 33.10 -38.96 63.40
C ALA A 20 31.63 -39.37 63.69
N LEU A 21 31.00 -39.99 62.65
CA LEU A 21 29.84 -40.89 62.64
C LEU A 21 28.44 -40.31 62.57
N ALA A 22 27.86 -40.39 61.41
CA ALA A 22 26.67 -41.25 61.10
C ALA A 22 26.38 -41.21 59.61
N GLN A 23 26.63 -42.32 58.96
CA GLN A 23 26.21 -42.56 57.56
C GLN A 23 24.69 -42.84 57.51
N THR A 24 23.92 -41.94 57.03
CA THR A 24 22.61 -42.27 56.45
C THR A 24 22.71 -42.02 54.93
N ALA A 25 22.67 -43.11 54.19
CA ALA A 25 22.65 -43.10 52.73
C ALA A 25 21.34 -42.47 52.24
N ILE A 26 21.40 -41.20 51.89
CA ILE A 26 20.36 -40.59 51.05
C ILE A 26 20.85 -40.77 49.61
N GLY A 27 20.12 -41.62 48.88
CA GLY A 27 20.35 -41.88 47.48
C GLY A 27 20.23 -40.56 46.68
N ILE A 28 21.38 -40.07 46.21
CA ILE A 28 21.44 -39.01 45.23
C ILE A 28 21.02 -39.65 43.90
N LEU A 29 19.76 -39.49 43.52
CA LEU A 29 19.34 -39.68 42.14
C LEU A 29 20.11 -38.67 41.29
N PRO A 30 20.76 -39.11 40.23
CA PRO A 30 21.40 -38.15 39.29
C PRO A 30 20.29 -37.27 38.72
N MET A 31 20.38 -35.96 38.94
CA MET A 31 19.61 -35.00 38.16
C MET A 31 19.98 -35.21 36.72
N MET A 32 19.09 -35.87 35.98
CA MET A 32 19.13 -35.82 34.52
C MET A 32 19.04 -34.34 34.10
N PRO A 33 19.92 -33.85 33.21
CA PRO A 33 19.70 -32.56 32.61
C PRO A 33 18.36 -32.64 31.89
N SER A 34 17.40 -31.79 32.25
CA SER A 34 16.19 -31.58 31.48
C SER A 34 16.63 -31.02 30.14
N THR A 35 16.95 -31.88 29.20
CA THR A 35 16.91 -31.51 27.80
C THR A 35 15.44 -31.25 27.50
N GLY A 36 14.99 -30.04 27.78
CA GLY A 36 13.81 -29.46 27.15
C GLY A 36 14.16 -29.36 25.66
N ALA A 37 13.97 -30.47 24.97
CA ALA A 37 13.81 -30.43 23.53
C ALA A 37 12.58 -29.54 23.32
N ALA A 38 12.83 -28.28 23.01
CA ALA A 38 11.84 -27.46 22.34
C ALA A 38 11.46 -28.29 21.09
N ALA A 39 10.32 -28.96 21.16
CA ALA A 39 9.75 -29.60 20.00
C ALA A 39 9.65 -28.46 18.98
N ALA A 40 10.50 -28.50 17.95
CA ALA A 40 10.37 -27.65 16.79
C ALA A 40 9.01 -28.02 16.21
N TYR A 41 7.97 -27.30 16.58
CA TYR A 41 6.68 -27.38 15.88
C TYR A 41 7.00 -27.06 14.43
N ALA A 42 6.79 -28.04 13.54
CA ALA A 42 6.89 -27.80 12.12
C ALA A 42 5.97 -26.59 11.81
N ALA A 43 6.54 -25.56 11.21
CA ALA A 43 5.78 -24.38 10.89
C ALA A 43 4.57 -24.75 10.02
N ALA A 44 3.38 -24.31 10.40
CA ALA A 44 2.19 -24.53 9.59
C ALA A 44 2.38 -23.82 8.23
N THR A 45 2.27 -24.57 7.14
CA THR A 45 2.36 -24.00 5.79
C THR A 45 0.99 -23.53 5.36
N LEU A 46 0.89 -22.26 4.95
CA LEU A 46 -0.36 -21.72 4.41
C LEU A 46 -0.68 -22.37 3.04
N PRO A 47 -1.98 -22.54 2.72
CA PRO A 47 -2.38 -22.93 1.37
C PRO A 47 -1.97 -21.85 0.37
N ALA A 48 -1.73 -22.23 -0.87
CA ALA A 48 -1.39 -21.28 -1.94
C ALA A 48 -2.52 -20.28 -2.23
N HIS A 49 -3.77 -20.66 -1.95
CA HIS A 49 -4.96 -19.82 -2.12
C HIS A 49 -6.01 -20.19 -1.06
N ALA A 50 -6.91 -19.26 -0.76
CA ALA A 50 -8.07 -19.51 0.08
C ALA A 50 -9.00 -20.56 -0.57
N PRO A 51 -9.72 -21.39 0.20
CA PRO A 51 -10.75 -22.29 -0.34
C PRO A 51 -11.89 -21.49 -0.96
N ALA A 52 -12.64 -22.07 -1.89
CA ALA A 52 -13.66 -21.36 -2.66
C ALA A 52 -14.78 -20.72 -1.80
N ASP A 53 -15.04 -21.28 -0.64
CA ASP A 53 -16.10 -20.88 0.31
C ASP A 53 -15.60 -19.98 1.45
N PHE A 54 -14.38 -19.46 1.36
CA PHE A 54 -13.75 -18.71 2.47
C PHE A 54 -14.46 -17.41 2.85
N ILE A 55 -15.25 -16.83 1.95
CA ILE A 55 -16.05 -15.62 2.17
C ILE A 55 -17.53 -15.94 2.42
N GLU A 56 -17.91 -17.21 2.42
CA GLU A 56 -19.29 -17.60 2.66
C GLU A 56 -19.67 -17.53 4.14
N VAL A 57 -20.95 -17.23 4.40
CA VAL A 57 -21.49 -17.25 5.76
C VAL A 57 -21.68 -18.70 6.19
N ARG A 58 -20.80 -19.21 7.03
CA ARG A 58 -20.91 -20.60 7.53
C ARG A 58 -21.97 -20.67 8.64
N PRO A 59 -22.98 -21.56 8.50
CA PRO A 59 -23.98 -21.77 9.54
C PRO A 59 -23.34 -22.46 10.76
N GLY A 60 -23.86 -22.16 11.94
CA GLY A 60 -23.47 -22.85 13.19
C GLY A 60 -22.14 -22.41 13.82
N ILE A 61 -21.37 -21.53 13.19
CA ILE A 61 -20.18 -20.93 13.84
C ILE A 61 -20.55 -19.63 14.57
N PRO A 62 -19.92 -19.33 15.72
CA PRO A 62 -20.02 -18.02 16.34
C PRO A 62 -19.52 -16.93 15.39
N LYS A 63 -20.17 -15.79 15.41
CA LYS A 63 -19.84 -14.64 14.55
C LYS A 63 -19.40 -13.45 15.39
N GLY A 64 -18.50 -12.65 14.82
CA GLY A 64 -18.12 -11.36 15.38
C GLY A 64 -19.23 -10.33 15.21
N ASN A 65 -19.09 -9.22 15.90
CA ASN A 65 -20.02 -8.10 15.83
C ASN A 65 -19.41 -6.94 15.07
N LEU A 66 -20.24 -6.24 14.29
CA LEU A 66 -19.88 -5.00 13.59
C LEU A 66 -20.54 -3.81 14.26
N GLU A 67 -19.77 -2.80 14.61
CA GLU A 67 -20.25 -1.52 15.15
C GLU A 67 -19.72 -0.38 14.29
N THR A 68 -20.57 0.53 13.85
CA THR A 68 -20.15 1.80 13.26
C THR A 68 -20.01 2.82 14.37
N LEU A 69 -18.82 3.32 14.59
CA LEU A 69 -18.55 4.36 15.56
C LEU A 69 -18.30 5.71 14.90
N THR A 70 -18.52 6.77 15.67
CA THR A 70 -18.14 8.14 15.33
C THR A 70 -17.10 8.60 16.34
N TYR A 71 -16.02 9.22 15.88
CA TYR A 71 -14.99 9.82 16.72
C TYR A 71 -14.68 11.25 16.26
N ASN A 72 -14.32 12.09 17.20
CA ASN A 72 -13.91 13.46 16.89
C ASN A 72 -12.46 13.49 16.45
N SER A 73 -12.22 13.82 15.19
CA SER A 73 -10.87 14.04 14.64
C SER A 73 -10.44 15.47 14.88
N LYS A 74 -9.60 15.70 15.85
CA LYS A 74 -9.00 17.02 16.11
C LYS A 74 -8.04 17.42 14.99
N SER A 75 -7.39 16.46 14.37
CA SER A 75 -6.44 16.66 13.28
C SER A 75 -7.10 17.21 12.02
N ILE A 76 -8.39 16.87 11.79
CA ILE A 76 -9.15 17.26 10.61
C ILE A 76 -10.20 18.31 10.96
N GLY A 77 -10.65 18.37 12.22
CA GLY A 77 -11.64 19.34 12.71
C GLY A 77 -13.09 18.92 12.50
N VAL A 78 -13.36 17.63 12.23
CA VAL A 78 -14.71 17.09 12.02
C VAL A 78 -14.88 15.74 12.70
N ASP A 79 -16.13 15.33 12.90
CA ASP A 79 -16.44 13.97 13.30
C ASP A 79 -16.25 13.01 12.12
N ARG A 80 -15.59 11.88 12.38
CA ARG A 80 -15.28 10.86 11.41
C ARG A 80 -15.81 9.51 11.84
N LYS A 81 -15.90 8.58 10.90
CA LYS A 81 -16.45 7.25 11.14
C LYS A 81 -15.43 6.15 10.96
N ALA A 82 -15.64 5.06 11.68
CA ALA A 82 -14.97 3.77 11.45
C ALA A 82 -15.96 2.65 11.75
N VAL A 83 -15.84 1.54 11.02
CA VAL A 83 -16.49 0.28 11.39
C VAL A 83 -15.49 -0.54 12.20
N VAL A 84 -15.93 -1.04 13.34
CA VAL A 84 -15.15 -1.92 14.21
C VAL A 84 -15.77 -3.30 14.21
N TYR A 85 -14.95 -4.30 13.91
CA TYR A 85 -15.27 -5.71 14.09
C TYR A 85 -14.66 -6.18 15.41
N THR A 86 -15.49 -6.78 16.28
CA THR A 86 -15.04 -7.53 17.45
C THR A 86 -15.18 -9.03 17.18
N PRO A 87 -14.21 -9.87 17.60
CA PRO A 87 -14.20 -11.28 17.23
C PRO A 87 -15.37 -12.07 17.86
N PRO A 88 -15.69 -13.27 17.34
CA PRO A 88 -16.64 -14.16 17.98
C PRO A 88 -16.30 -14.42 19.46
N ASN A 89 -17.30 -14.48 20.32
CA ASN A 89 -17.16 -14.65 21.77
C ASN A 89 -16.31 -13.53 22.43
N TYR A 90 -16.42 -12.32 21.92
CA TYR A 90 -15.74 -11.15 22.47
C TYR A 90 -16.04 -10.97 23.96
N ASP A 91 -14.98 -10.87 24.76
CA ASP A 91 -15.04 -10.60 26.22
C ASP A 91 -14.42 -9.21 26.48
N PRO A 92 -15.16 -8.21 27.02
CA PRO A 92 -14.62 -6.89 27.31
C PRO A 92 -13.54 -6.89 28.39
N ASN A 93 -13.36 -7.98 29.14
CA ASN A 93 -12.30 -8.12 30.14
C ASN A 93 -11.01 -8.74 29.57
N GLN A 94 -11.03 -9.22 28.33
CA GLN A 94 -9.87 -9.78 27.64
C GLN A 94 -9.30 -8.77 26.65
N LYS A 95 -7.96 -8.58 26.64
CA LYS A 95 -7.31 -7.71 25.66
C LYS A 95 -7.01 -8.43 24.35
N TYR A 96 -7.28 -7.75 23.24
CA TYR A 96 -7.13 -8.26 21.87
C TYR A 96 -6.06 -7.48 21.11
N PRO A 97 -5.33 -8.12 20.17
CA PRO A 97 -4.55 -7.42 19.17
C PRO A 97 -5.49 -6.70 18.20
N VAL A 98 -4.99 -5.69 17.48
CA VAL A 98 -5.79 -4.85 16.59
C VAL A 98 -5.17 -4.75 15.20
N LEU A 99 -6.01 -4.91 14.17
CA LEU A 99 -5.71 -4.65 12.76
C LEU A 99 -6.42 -3.37 12.31
N TYR A 100 -5.67 -2.37 11.87
CA TYR A 100 -6.20 -1.21 11.15
C TYR A 100 -6.21 -1.53 9.66
N LEU A 101 -7.39 -1.56 9.03
CA LEU A 101 -7.60 -2.08 7.68
C LEU A 101 -8.18 -1.02 6.75
N MET A 102 -7.35 -0.49 5.85
CA MET A 102 -7.64 0.66 4.99
C MET A 102 -8.36 0.26 3.70
N HIS A 103 -9.40 0.99 3.30
CA HIS A 103 -10.09 0.81 2.03
C HIS A 103 -9.39 1.49 0.85
N GLY A 104 -9.78 1.17 -0.38
CA GLY A 104 -9.30 1.82 -1.60
C GLY A 104 -9.93 3.18 -1.88
N ILE A 105 -9.47 3.82 -2.95
CA ILE A 105 -10.02 5.12 -3.38
C ILE A 105 -11.52 5.01 -3.67
N GLY A 106 -12.27 6.06 -3.33
CA GLY A 106 -13.74 6.09 -3.51
C GLY A 106 -14.53 5.22 -2.54
N GLY A 107 -13.85 4.46 -1.66
CA GLY A 107 -14.50 3.72 -0.57
C GLY A 107 -14.75 4.58 0.66
N ASN A 108 -15.24 3.93 1.70
CA ASN A 108 -15.46 4.49 3.04
C ASN A 108 -15.28 3.39 4.11
N GLU A 109 -15.62 3.69 5.34
CA GLU A 109 -15.50 2.78 6.49
C GLU A 109 -16.22 1.43 6.32
N THR A 110 -17.24 1.35 5.46
CA THR A 110 -18.02 0.11 5.25
C THR A 110 -17.44 -0.80 4.16
N HIS A 111 -16.47 -0.33 3.37
CA HIS A 111 -16.00 -1.00 2.15
C HIS A 111 -15.54 -2.45 2.41
N TRP A 112 -14.79 -2.68 3.49
CA TRP A 112 -14.30 -4.00 3.83
C TRP A 112 -15.37 -5.00 4.27
N THR A 113 -16.55 -4.53 4.66
CA THR A 113 -17.67 -5.38 5.09
C THR A 113 -18.78 -5.50 4.06
N THR A 114 -18.87 -4.56 3.11
CA THR A 114 -19.92 -4.54 2.08
C THR A 114 -19.44 -5.01 0.71
N LEU A 115 -18.29 -4.49 0.22
CA LEU A 115 -17.69 -4.92 -1.04
C LEU A 115 -16.77 -6.12 -0.82
N CYS A 116 -15.87 -6.03 0.15
CA CYS A 116 -15.05 -7.15 0.61
C CYS A 116 -15.82 -7.96 1.68
N ALA A 117 -15.20 -8.95 2.24
CA ALA A 117 -15.85 -9.87 3.19
C ALA A 117 -15.03 -10.05 4.47
N ALA A 118 -14.36 -8.98 4.96
CA ALA A 118 -13.40 -9.08 6.05
C ALA A 118 -13.94 -9.76 7.31
N ASN A 119 -15.16 -9.43 7.72
CA ASN A 119 -15.80 -10.04 8.88
C ASN A 119 -16.04 -11.54 8.67
N LYS A 120 -16.51 -11.96 7.48
CA LYS A 120 -16.76 -13.37 7.17
C LYS A 120 -15.46 -14.18 7.11
N VAL A 121 -14.42 -13.59 6.49
CA VAL A 121 -13.07 -14.18 6.44
C VAL A 121 -12.56 -14.45 7.85
N LEU A 122 -12.67 -13.46 8.75
CA LEU A 122 -12.19 -13.61 10.14
C LEU A 122 -13.05 -14.56 10.95
N ASP A 123 -14.39 -14.53 10.81
CA ASP A 123 -15.28 -15.49 11.48
C ASP A 123 -14.91 -16.93 11.13
N ASN A 124 -14.70 -17.21 9.83
CA ASN A 124 -14.33 -18.53 9.34
C ASN A 124 -12.95 -18.95 9.83
N LEU A 125 -11.93 -18.07 9.75
CA LEU A 125 -10.58 -18.37 10.20
C LEU A 125 -10.49 -18.60 11.72
N ILE A 126 -11.21 -17.80 12.51
CA ILE A 126 -11.23 -17.95 13.98
C ILE A 126 -11.94 -19.24 14.38
N ALA A 127 -13.06 -19.59 13.72
CA ALA A 127 -13.75 -20.85 13.96
C ALA A 127 -12.87 -22.07 13.63
N ASP A 128 -12.03 -21.97 12.59
CA ASP A 128 -11.05 -22.99 12.20
C ASP A 128 -9.76 -22.95 13.04
N LYS A 129 -9.62 -22.03 14.00
CA LYS A 129 -8.42 -21.81 14.81
C LYS A 129 -7.17 -21.47 13.97
N LYS A 130 -7.38 -20.87 12.80
CA LYS A 130 -6.32 -20.46 11.87
C LYS A 130 -5.87 -19.03 12.07
N ALA A 131 -6.71 -18.17 12.64
CA ALA A 131 -6.34 -16.81 12.99
C ALA A 131 -6.50 -16.54 14.49
N VAL A 132 -5.64 -15.69 15.02
CA VAL A 132 -5.77 -15.16 16.39
C VAL A 132 -7.02 -14.27 16.44
N PRO A 133 -7.92 -14.45 17.44
CA PRO A 133 -9.02 -13.51 17.63
C PRO A 133 -8.50 -12.08 17.79
N MET A 134 -8.94 -11.16 16.92
CA MET A 134 -8.47 -9.78 16.87
C MET A 134 -9.61 -8.80 16.64
N ILE A 135 -9.42 -7.57 17.06
CA ILE A 135 -10.29 -6.45 16.69
C ILE A 135 -9.80 -5.92 15.33
N ILE A 136 -10.74 -5.62 14.41
CA ILE A 136 -10.41 -4.92 13.16
C ILE A 136 -11.07 -3.55 13.19
N VAL A 137 -10.29 -2.53 12.90
CA VAL A 137 -10.75 -1.14 12.76
C VAL A 137 -10.65 -0.77 11.29
N MET A 138 -11.77 -0.48 10.69
CA MET A 138 -11.93 -0.11 9.28
C MET A 138 -12.39 1.35 9.20
N PRO A 139 -11.46 2.31 9.14
CA PRO A 139 -11.82 3.73 9.08
C PRO A 139 -12.15 4.17 7.66
N ASP A 140 -12.76 5.34 7.52
CA ASP A 140 -12.67 6.10 6.28
C ASP A 140 -11.24 6.64 6.13
N GLY A 141 -10.49 6.12 5.18
CA GLY A 141 -9.07 6.48 4.94
C GLY A 141 -8.87 7.82 4.24
N ARG A 142 -9.94 8.52 3.85
CA ARG A 142 -9.90 9.85 3.25
C ARG A 142 -10.09 10.93 4.34
N ALA A 143 -9.02 11.55 4.78
CA ALA A 143 -9.03 12.54 5.86
C ALA A 143 -9.27 13.97 5.33
N SER A 144 -10.53 14.37 5.21
CA SER A 144 -10.94 15.71 4.79
C SER A 144 -12.26 16.12 5.47
N ALA A 145 -12.40 17.40 5.75
CA ALA A 145 -13.67 18.00 6.15
C ALA A 145 -14.62 18.22 4.96
N GLU A 146 -14.05 18.33 3.75
CA GLU A 146 -14.80 18.51 2.52
C GLU A 146 -15.37 17.19 2.02
N PRO A 147 -16.55 17.19 1.37
CA PRO A 147 -17.09 15.99 0.75
C PRO A 147 -16.13 15.45 -0.33
N PRO A 148 -16.27 14.18 -0.72
CA PRO A 148 -15.48 13.61 -1.80
C PRO A 148 -15.63 14.43 -3.09
N SER A 149 -14.51 14.75 -3.73
CA SER A 149 -14.50 15.43 -5.01
C SER A 149 -14.85 14.47 -6.14
N SER A 150 -15.56 14.95 -7.17
CA SER A 150 -15.72 14.22 -8.42
C SER A 150 -14.39 14.00 -9.14
N ASN A 151 -13.38 14.84 -8.85
CA ASN A 151 -12.00 14.63 -9.29
C ASN A 151 -11.22 13.90 -8.18
N PHE A 152 -11.07 12.59 -8.32
CA PHE A 152 -10.37 11.76 -7.32
C PHE A 152 -8.91 12.17 -7.10
N MET A 153 -8.27 12.81 -8.09
CA MET A 153 -6.89 13.31 -7.94
C MET A 153 -6.83 14.50 -6.97
N ALA A 154 -7.89 15.29 -6.85
CA ALA A 154 -7.99 16.34 -5.83
C ALA A 154 -8.02 15.75 -4.40
N ASP A 155 -8.59 14.56 -4.27
CA ASP A 155 -8.68 13.85 -2.98
C ASP A 155 -7.40 13.11 -2.59
N PHE A 156 -6.45 12.95 -3.50
CA PHE A 156 -5.26 12.12 -3.30
C PHE A 156 -4.46 12.52 -2.03
N ASN A 157 -4.29 13.81 -1.80
CA ASN A 157 -3.57 14.30 -0.63
C ASN A 157 -4.30 14.01 0.68
N HIS A 158 -5.64 13.89 0.66
CA HIS A 158 -6.43 13.58 1.84
C HIS A 158 -6.16 12.17 2.37
N TYR A 159 -5.76 11.24 1.50
CA TYR A 159 -5.33 9.90 1.91
C TYR A 159 -3.98 9.92 2.64
N ALA A 160 -3.05 10.79 2.26
CA ALA A 160 -1.79 10.97 3.00
C ALA A 160 -2.01 11.65 4.36
N THR A 161 -2.91 12.64 4.42
CA THR A 161 -3.24 13.36 5.66
C THR A 161 -3.82 12.43 6.73
N PHE A 162 -4.44 11.33 6.35
CA PHE A 162 -5.01 10.34 7.27
C PHE A 162 -3.98 9.73 8.23
N GLU A 163 -2.69 9.71 7.92
CA GLU A 163 -1.65 9.24 8.85
C GLU A 163 -1.73 9.98 10.19
N LYS A 164 -1.92 11.30 10.15
CA LYS A 164 -2.02 12.11 11.35
C LYS A 164 -3.29 11.80 12.16
N ASP A 165 -4.42 11.71 11.50
CA ASP A 165 -5.71 11.35 12.12
C ASP A 165 -5.66 9.96 12.75
N LEU A 166 -5.13 8.97 12.01
CA LEU A 166 -4.95 7.62 12.50
C LEU A 166 -4.17 7.58 13.83
N LEU A 167 -3.00 8.25 13.85
CA LEU A 167 -2.08 8.16 14.97
C LEU A 167 -2.46 9.03 16.17
N GLN A 168 -3.07 10.18 15.94
CA GLN A 168 -3.34 11.17 16.99
C GLN A 168 -4.78 11.17 17.50
N ASP A 169 -5.72 10.71 16.68
CA ASP A 169 -7.15 10.75 17.03
C ASP A 169 -7.77 9.35 17.09
N LEU A 170 -7.72 8.57 15.99
CA LEU A 170 -8.41 7.28 15.93
C LEU A 170 -7.79 6.22 16.84
N MET A 171 -6.48 6.01 16.79
CA MET A 171 -5.82 4.99 17.63
C MET A 171 -6.06 5.23 19.13
N PRO A 172 -5.83 6.45 19.68
CA PRO A 172 -6.16 6.73 21.09
C PRO A 172 -7.64 6.54 21.40
N TYR A 173 -8.55 6.87 20.50
CA TYR A 173 -9.99 6.67 20.69
C TYR A 173 -10.32 5.17 20.80
N ILE A 174 -9.78 4.33 19.89
CA ILE A 174 -9.98 2.88 19.93
C ILE A 174 -9.40 2.29 21.22
N GLU A 175 -8.21 2.70 21.63
CA GLU A 175 -7.54 2.22 22.84
C GLU A 175 -8.30 2.61 24.14
N SER A 176 -9.05 3.72 24.11
CA SER A 176 -9.90 4.13 25.24
C SER A 176 -11.24 3.39 25.30
N ARG A 177 -11.74 2.89 24.17
CA ARG A 177 -13.08 2.29 24.04
C ARG A 177 -13.08 0.77 24.05
N TYR A 178 -12.03 0.15 23.53
CA TYR A 178 -11.93 -1.30 23.41
C TYR A 178 -10.72 -1.84 24.18
N PRO A 179 -10.80 -3.06 24.73
CA PRO A 179 -9.70 -3.68 25.43
C PRO A 179 -8.64 -4.19 24.44
N VAL A 180 -7.90 -3.27 23.83
CA VAL A 180 -6.80 -3.60 22.93
C VAL A 180 -5.48 -3.72 23.67
N LYS A 181 -4.59 -4.56 23.15
CA LYS A 181 -3.19 -4.58 23.53
C LYS A 181 -2.50 -3.41 22.85
N ALA A 182 -2.25 -2.33 23.60
CA ALA A 182 -1.78 -1.05 23.07
C ALA A 182 -0.25 -0.98 22.91
N ASP A 183 0.36 -2.03 22.40
CA ASP A 183 1.79 -2.08 22.07
C ASP A 183 1.99 -2.43 20.59
N ARG A 184 3.19 -2.17 20.07
CA ARG A 184 3.50 -2.36 18.65
C ARG A 184 3.37 -3.81 18.17
N ASP A 185 3.68 -4.77 19.03
CA ASP A 185 3.71 -6.19 18.67
C ASP A 185 2.30 -6.78 18.51
N HIS A 186 1.31 -6.04 19.01
CA HIS A 186 -0.10 -6.37 18.89
C HIS A 186 -0.89 -5.39 18.00
N ARG A 187 -0.19 -4.55 17.21
CA ARG A 187 -0.81 -3.69 16.20
C ARG A 187 -0.38 -4.07 14.80
N ALA A 188 -1.37 -4.25 13.94
CA ALA A 188 -1.20 -4.46 12.51
C ALA A 188 -1.84 -3.32 11.73
N ILE A 189 -1.30 -3.04 10.55
CA ILE A 189 -1.89 -2.14 9.58
C ILE A 189 -1.81 -2.77 8.19
N ALA A 190 -2.92 -2.75 7.47
CA ALA A 190 -2.97 -3.24 6.09
C ALA A 190 -4.05 -2.50 5.30
N GLY A 191 -4.14 -2.79 4.01
CA GLY A 191 -5.21 -2.24 3.19
C GLY A 191 -5.12 -2.66 1.74
N LEU A 192 -6.13 -2.27 0.95
CA LEU A 192 -6.23 -2.53 -0.48
C LEU A 192 -6.06 -1.26 -1.31
N SER A 193 -5.46 -1.37 -2.49
CA SER A 193 -5.36 -0.26 -3.45
C SER A 193 -4.72 0.99 -2.82
N MET A 194 -5.41 2.14 -2.82
CA MET A 194 -5.01 3.36 -2.11
C MET A 194 -4.73 3.07 -0.62
N GLY A 195 -5.60 2.29 0.03
CA GLY A 195 -5.39 1.83 1.40
C GLY A 195 -4.22 0.87 1.56
N GLY A 196 -3.87 0.11 0.52
CA GLY A 196 -2.64 -0.69 0.48
C GLY A 196 -1.40 0.18 0.53
N GLY A 197 -1.38 1.27 -0.25
CA GLY A 197 -0.34 2.28 -0.16
C GLY A 197 -0.30 2.96 1.20
N GLN A 198 -1.46 3.28 1.82
CA GLN A 198 -1.50 3.79 3.20
C GLN A 198 -0.94 2.78 4.20
N GLY A 199 -1.35 1.51 4.10
CA GLY A 199 -0.88 0.44 4.98
C GLY A 199 0.64 0.32 4.97
N LEU A 200 1.26 0.26 3.78
CA LEU A 200 2.72 0.20 3.64
C LEU A 200 3.39 1.50 4.07
N ASN A 201 2.91 2.67 3.62
CA ASN A 201 3.52 3.95 3.94
C ASN A 201 3.49 4.23 5.44
N PHE A 202 2.30 4.13 6.06
CA PHE A 202 2.12 4.47 7.48
C PHE A 202 2.77 3.43 8.39
N GLY A 203 2.64 2.13 8.04
CA GLY A 203 3.26 1.06 8.80
C GLY A 203 4.78 1.16 8.82
N ILE A 204 5.41 1.39 7.67
CA ILE A 204 6.86 1.54 7.55
C ILE A 204 7.35 2.87 8.15
N ASN A 205 6.56 3.96 8.02
CA ASN A 205 6.90 5.23 8.66
C ASN A 205 6.87 5.15 10.18
N ASN A 206 6.04 4.26 10.75
CA ASN A 206 5.76 4.16 12.18
C ASN A 206 6.02 2.73 12.70
N ILE A 207 7.19 2.16 12.38
CA ILE A 207 7.62 0.83 12.84
C ILE A 207 7.69 0.74 14.39
N ASP A 208 7.82 1.85 15.08
CA ASP A 208 7.70 1.94 16.54
C ASP A 208 6.27 1.70 17.06
N LYS A 209 5.26 1.74 16.19
CA LYS A 209 3.83 1.55 16.50
C LYS A 209 3.23 0.29 15.91
N PHE A 210 3.75 -0.17 14.77
CA PHE A 210 3.25 -1.33 14.04
C PHE A 210 4.35 -2.36 13.80
N ALA A 211 4.13 -3.61 14.24
CA ALA A 211 5.04 -4.74 13.94
C ALA A 211 4.60 -5.53 12.70
N TRP A 212 3.34 -5.43 12.31
CA TRP A 212 2.70 -6.19 11.25
C TRP A 212 2.18 -5.23 10.19
N VAL A 213 2.74 -5.28 9.00
CA VAL A 213 2.46 -4.31 7.94
C VAL A 213 2.13 -5.03 6.65
N GLY A 214 1.06 -4.60 5.98
CA GLY A 214 0.65 -5.20 4.71
C GLY A 214 0.04 -4.24 3.71
N GLY A 215 0.16 -4.59 2.43
CA GLY A 215 -0.50 -3.88 1.35
C GLY A 215 -0.90 -4.82 0.23
N PHE A 216 -2.13 -4.67 -0.24
CA PHE A 216 -2.72 -5.46 -1.31
C PHE A 216 -2.97 -4.57 -2.52
N SER A 217 -2.37 -4.89 -3.66
CA SER A 217 -2.48 -4.06 -4.88
C SER A 217 -2.15 -2.58 -4.62
N SER A 218 -1.06 -2.32 -3.89
CA SER A 218 -0.74 -1.02 -3.30
C SER A 218 -0.40 0.01 -4.37
N ALA A 219 -1.24 1.00 -4.55
CA ALA A 219 -1.00 2.12 -5.48
C ALA A 219 -2.16 3.13 -5.44
N PRO A 220 -2.08 4.26 -6.11
CA PRO A 220 -0.90 4.86 -6.74
C PRO A 220 -0.04 5.67 -5.75
N ASN A 221 -0.45 5.70 -4.48
CA ASN A 221 0.17 6.49 -3.40
C ASN A 221 1.35 5.81 -2.71
N LEU A 222 1.74 4.61 -3.13
CA LEU A 222 2.88 3.90 -2.56
C LEU A 222 4.16 4.73 -2.74
N GLN A 223 4.82 5.03 -1.63
CA GLN A 223 6.09 5.74 -1.65
C GLN A 223 7.19 4.88 -2.31
N PRO A 224 8.17 5.52 -2.97
CA PRO A 224 9.21 4.78 -3.69
C PRO A 224 10.10 3.98 -2.74
N PRO A 225 10.74 2.90 -3.24
CA PRO A 225 11.66 2.08 -2.46
C PRO A 225 12.79 2.87 -1.78
N THR A 226 13.22 3.99 -2.38
CA THR A 226 14.25 4.89 -1.81
C THR A 226 13.83 5.52 -0.49
N VAL A 227 12.53 5.58 -0.20
CA VAL A 227 11.98 6.05 1.09
C VAL A 227 11.81 4.89 2.07
N HIS A 228 11.29 3.76 1.59
CA HIS A 228 10.97 2.63 2.46
C HIS A 228 12.17 1.81 2.89
N VAL A 229 13.06 1.46 1.95
CA VAL A 229 14.19 0.56 2.23
C VAL A 229 15.08 1.04 3.37
N PRO A 230 15.51 2.32 3.43
CA PRO A 230 16.33 2.78 4.55
C PRO A 230 15.64 2.66 5.92
N LYS A 231 14.32 2.91 5.99
CA LYS A 231 13.55 2.81 7.23
C LYS A 231 13.44 1.36 7.70
N ILE A 232 13.18 0.44 6.77
CA ILE A 232 13.10 -0.99 7.06
C ILE A 232 14.47 -1.52 7.49
N GLN A 233 15.57 -1.09 6.85
CA GLN A 233 16.93 -1.46 7.23
C GLN A 233 17.28 -1.05 8.67
N GLN A 234 16.88 0.17 9.07
CA GLN A 234 17.09 0.65 10.44
C GLN A 234 16.27 -0.13 11.47
N ALA A 235 15.22 -0.79 11.04
CA ALA A 235 14.25 -1.45 11.91
C ALA A 235 14.02 -2.92 11.54
N LYS A 236 14.96 -3.56 10.83
CA LYS A 236 14.78 -4.92 10.29
C LYS A 236 14.40 -5.95 11.35
N ASP A 237 14.92 -5.82 12.57
CA ASP A 237 14.63 -6.72 13.69
C ASP A 237 13.32 -6.37 14.43
N LYS A 238 12.60 -5.34 13.97
CA LYS A 238 11.35 -4.89 14.59
C LYS A 238 10.11 -5.29 13.79
N LEU A 239 10.19 -5.54 12.50
CA LEU A 239 9.04 -6.01 11.73
C LEU A 239 8.83 -7.51 11.94
N SER A 240 7.65 -7.88 12.44
CA SER A 240 7.22 -9.27 12.55
C SER A 240 6.65 -9.81 11.23
N LEU A 241 6.07 -8.93 10.41
CA LEU A 241 5.60 -9.24 9.06
C LEU A 241 5.62 -7.97 8.20
N LEU A 242 6.15 -8.11 6.99
CA LEU A 242 5.93 -7.19 5.88
C LEU A 242 5.32 -7.97 4.72
N TRP A 243 4.04 -7.75 4.44
CA TRP A 243 3.29 -8.43 3.39
C TRP A 243 3.06 -7.49 2.20
N ILE A 244 3.45 -7.95 1.01
CA ILE A 244 3.23 -7.24 -0.26
C ILE A 244 2.51 -8.22 -1.18
N GLY A 245 1.22 -8.00 -1.43
CA GLY A 245 0.42 -8.87 -2.28
C GLY A 245 -0.19 -8.12 -3.46
N CYS A 246 -0.31 -8.80 -4.61
CA CYS A 246 -0.92 -8.22 -5.81
C CYS A 246 -1.40 -9.31 -6.76
N GLY A 247 -2.38 -9.01 -7.61
CA GLY A 247 -2.76 -9.89 -8.71
C GLY A 247 -1.77 -9.82 -9.88
N ASP A 248 -1.59 -10.93 -10.60
CA ASP A 248 -0.66 -11.04 -11.75
C ASP A 248 -1.12 -10.21 -12.98
N LYS A 249 -2.42 -9.89 -13.05
CA LYS A 249 -3.03 -9.04 -14.08
C LYS A 249 -3.41 -7.66 -13.54
N ASP A 250 -3.02 -7.35 -12.32
CA ASP A 250 -3.24 -6.04 -11.74
C ASP A 250 -2.32 -5.01 -12.39
N ASN A 251 -2.91 -3.98 -12.96
CA ASN A 251 -2.19 -2.89 -13.62
C ASN A 251 -1.34 -2.04 -12.65
N LEU A 252 -1.52 -2.20 -11.33
CA LEU A 252 -0.76 -1.50 -10.30
C LEU A 252 0.40 -2.35 -9.74
N ILE A 253 0.58 -3.58 -10.22
CA ILE A 253 1.59 -4.53 -9.72
C ILE A 253 3.02 -3.99 -9.79
N THR A 254 3.34 -3.13 -10.78
CA THR A 254 4.68 -2.58 -10.98
C THR A 254 5.20 -1.83 -9.74
N GLY A 255 4.33 -1.07 -9.05
CA GLY A 255 4.73 -0.37 -7.82
C GLY A 255 5.13 -1.34 -6.70
N SER A 256 4.31 -2.36 -6.46
CA SER A 256 4.55 -3.43 -5.49
C SER A 256 5.79 -4.25 -5.85
N TRP A 257 5.98 -4.57 -7.14
CA TRP A 257 7.17 -5.27 -7.66
C TRP A 257 8.45 -4.48 -7.43
N ASN A 258 8.45 -3.18 -7.72
CA ASN A 258 9.62 -2.33 -7.50
C ASN A 258 10.04 -2.32 -6.02
N LEU A 259 9.07 -2.28 -5.11
CA LEU A 259 9.36 -2.39 -3.67
C LEU A 259 9.92 -3.77 -3.34
N HIS A 260 9.28 -4.86 -3.80
CA HIS A 260 9.79 -6.22 -3.62
C HIS A 260 11.25 -6.37 -4.11
N GLN A 261 11.54 -5.96 -5.34
CA GLN A 261 12.91 -6.07 -5.90
C GLN A 261 13.94 -5.29 -5.08
N ALA A 262 13.58 -4.12 -4.58
CA ALA A 262 14.45 -3.31 -3.75
C ALA A 262 14.71 -3.96 -2.38
N LEU A 263 13.68 -4.61 -1.78
CA LEU A 263 13.81 -5.36 -0.54
C LEU A 263 14.68 -6.61 -0.71
N VAL A 264 14.49 -7.36 -1.80
CA VAL A 264 15.37 -8.50 -2.16
C VAL A 264 16.82 -8.04 -2.28
N LYS A 265 17.07 -6.96 -3.05
CA LYS A 265 18.41 -6.39 -3.21
C LYS A 265 19.04 -5.94 -1.90
N ALA A 266 18.23 -5.47 -0.96
CA ALA A 266 18.67 -5.02 0.35
C ALA A 266 18.77 -6.15 1.40
N ASN A 267 18.46 -7.40 1.02
CA ASN A 267 18.37 -8.57 1.91
C ASN A 267 17.47 -8.33 3.12
N LEU A 268 16.25 -7.84 2.86
CA LEU A 268 15.23 -7.54 3.87
C LEU A 268 14.06 -8.52 3.76
N ASP A 269 13.73 -9.15 4.88
CA ASP A 269 12.67 -10.14 4.95
C ASP A 269 11.30 -9.53 4.68
N HIS A 270 10.54 -10.16 3.79
CA HIS A 270 9.17 -9.79 3.46
C HIS A 270 8.46 -10.94 2.74
N VAL A 271 7.16 -10.94 2.75
CA VAL A 271 6.32 -11.81 1.93
C VAL A 271 6.00 -11.08 0.63
N TRP A 272 6.38 -11.69 -0.50
CA TRP A 272 5.92 -11.32 -1.82
C TRP A 272 4.93 -12.38 -2.30
N TYR A 273 3.66 -12.00 -2.42
CA TYR A 273 2.60 -12.91 -2.84
C TYR A 273 1.92 -12.39 -4.10
N VAL A 274 2.02 -13.17 -5.18
CA VAL A 274 1.33 -12.87 -6.45
C VAL A 274 0.14 -13.82 -6.58
N ASP A 275 -1.05 -13.25 -6.60
CA ASP A 275 -2.31 -13.94 -6.85
C ASP A 275 -2.60 -14.03 -8.35
N THR A 276 -3.53 -14.88 -8.76
CA THR A 276 -4.11 -14.83 -10.10
C THR A 276 -5.27 -13.84 -10.11
N GLY A 277 -5.26 -12.87 -11.03
CA GLY A 277 -6.35 -11.90 -11.17
C GLY A 277 -5.86 -10.47 -11.32
N GLY A 278 -6.80 -9.54 -11.45
CA GLY A 278 -6.58 -8.12 -11.64
C GLY A 278 -6.67 -7.30 -10.36
N HIS A 279 -7.04 -6.02 -10.52
CA HIS A 279 -7.33 -5.11 -9.41
C HIS A 279 -8.74 -5.34 -8.88
N GLU A 280 -8.94 -6.42 -8.13
CA GLU A 280 -10.28 -6.93 -7.84
C GLU A 280 -10.46 -7.50 -6.44
N VAL A 281 -11.73 -7.54 -6.02
CA VAL A 281 -12.16 -7.92 -4.66
C VAL A 281 -11.67 -9.30 -4.23
N MET A 282 -11.67 -10.28 -5.13
CA MET A 282 -11.26 -11.65 -4.78
C MET A 282 -9.78 -11.73 -4.46
N VAL A 283 -8.93 -11.00 -5.19
CA VAL A 283 -7.50 -10.86 -4.90
C VAL A 283 -7.29 -10.25 -3.51
N TRP A 284 -8.03 -9.20 -3.16
CA TRP A 284 -7.89 -8.54 -1.85
C TRP A 284 -8.41 -9.40 -0.70
N ASN A 285 -9.54 -10.09 -0.88
CA ASN A 285 -10.07 -11.02 0.11
C ASN A 285 -9.14 -12.21 0.34
N ASN A 286 -8.55 -12.76 -0.73
CA ASN A 286 -7.57 -13.84 -0.62
C ASN A 286 -6.30 -13.39 0.11
N ASN A 287 -5.78 -12.21 -0.21
CA ASN A 287 -4.65 -11.62 0.51
C ASN A 287 -4.94 -11.43 2.01
N LEU A 288 -6.13 -10.94 2.35
CA LEU A 288 -6.55 -10.81 3.76
C LEU A 288 -6.65 -12.19 4.42
N TYR A 289 -7.24 -13.19 3.75
CA TYR A 289 -7.36 -14.55 4.27
C TYR A 289 -6.00 -15.17 4.59
N LEU A 290 -5.02 -15.00 3.72
CA LEU A 290 -3.68 -15.54 3.91
C LEU A 290 -2.91 -14.76 4.97
N MET A 291 -2.88 -13.43 4.90
CA MET A 291 -2.17 -12.57 5.84
C MET A 291 -2.73 -12.71 7.27
N ALA A 292 -4.06 -12.77 7.44
CA ALA A 292 -4.69 -12.86 8.76
C ALA A 292 -4.26 -14.10 9.56
N GLN A 293 -3.88 -15.18 8.89
CA GLN A 293 -3.37 -16.39 9.52
C GLN A 293 -1.94 -16.25 10.05
N MET A 294 -1.19 -15.26 9.55
CA MET A 294 0.15 -14.94 10.03
C MET A 294 0.15 -13.88 11.14
N LEU A 295 -0.88 -13.02 11.17
CA LEU A 295 -0.95 -11.90 12.12
C LEU A 295 -0.95 -12.39 13.57
N PHE A 296 -0.08 -11.77 14.38
CA PHE A 296 0.02 -11.99 15.83
C PHE A 296 0.40 -13.41 16.25
N GLN A 297 0.86 -14.21 15.31
CA GLN A 297 1.46 -15.52 15.57
C GLN A 297 2.95 -15.36 15.94
N PRO A 298 3.56 -16.32 16.65
CA PRO A 298 5.01 -16.30 16.81
C PRO A 298 5.72 -16.24 15.46
N VAL A 299 6.70 -15.33 15.33
CA VAL A 299 7.43 -15.15 14.06
C VAL A 299 8.08 -16.48 13.65
N GLY A 300 7.88 -16.89 12.40
CA GLY A 300 8.36 -18.16 11.85
C GLY A 300 7.53 -19.39 12.18
N SER A 301 6.44 -19.26 12.96
CA SER A 301 5.52 -20.39 13.24
C SER A 301 4.59 -20.70 12.06
N VAL A 302 4.45 -19.78 11.12
CA VAL A 302 3.65 -19.94 9.91
C VAL A 302 4.52 -19.65 8.70
N THR A 303 4.61 -20.60 7.78
CA THR A 303 5.31 -20.42 6.50
C THR A 303 4.41 -19.66 5.52
N PRO A 304 4.91 -18.57 4.90
CA PRO A 304 4.16 -17.85 3.89
C PRO A 304 3.70 -18.76 2.74
N PRO A 305 2.56 -18.44 2.10
CA PRO A 305 2.06 -19.22 0.98
C PRO A 305 2.97 -19.05 -0.24
N PRO A 306 3.07 -20.05 -1.12
CA PRO A 306 3.64 -19.85 -2.44
C PRO A 306 2.70 -18.97 -3.29
N SER A 307 3.26 -18.10 -4.12
CA SER A 307 2.48 -17.37 -5.14
C SER A 307 1.85 -18.34 -6.14
N ILE A 308 0.62 -18.06 -6.57
CA ILE A 308 -0.08 -18.82 -7.60
C ILE A 308 -0.10 -18.10 -8.96
N GLY A 309 0.01 -16.77 -8.96
CA GLY A 309 0.30 -15.96 -10.13
C GLY A 309 1.81 -15.78 -10.32
N SER A 310 2.19 -15.20 -11.43
CA SER A 310 3.58 -14.88 -11.74
C SER A 310 3.69 -13.48 -12.33
N TYR A 311 4.76 -12.78 -11.96
CA TYR A 311 5.07 -11.48 -12.52
C TYR A 311 6.57 -11.36 -12.72
N ASN A 312 6.99 -10.94 -13.93
CA ASN A 312 8.38 -10.87 -14.36
C ASN A 312 8.91 -9.43 -14.49
N GLY A 313 8.12 -8.44 -14.07
CA GLY A 313 8.48 -7.03 -14.19
C GLY A 313 7.98 -6.34 -15.47
N GLU A 314 7.35 -7.08 -16.38
CA GLU A 314 6.80 -6.49 -17.60
C GLU A 314 5.47 -5.77 -17.30
N PRO A 315 5.22 -4.61 -17.94
CA PRO A 315 3.98 -3.88 -17.73
C PRO A 315 2.75 -4.72 -18.11
N VAL A 316 1.77 -4.77 -17.21
CA VAL A 316 0.47 -5.39 -17.51
C VAL A 316 -0.31 -4.49 -18.44
N ALA A 317 -0.76 -5.04 -19.58
CA ALA A 317 -1.54 -4.29 -20.57
C ALA A 317 -2.85 -3.77 -19.96
N GLY A 318 -3.17 -2.49 -20.16
CA GLY A 318 -4.39 -1.85 -19.64
C GLY A 318 -4.19 -1.03 -18.37
N GLY A 319 -2.97 -0.93 -17.85
CA GLY A 319 -2.68 -0.24 -16.60
C GLY A 319 -2.55 1.27 -16.70
N PHE A 320 -2.64 1.93 -15.52
CA PHE A 320 -2.10 3.26 -15.23
C PHE A 320 -0.57 3.31 -15.44
N GLY A 321 -0.06 2.60 -16.43
CA GLY A 321 1.34 2.44 -16.78
C GLY A 321 1.98 3.70 -17.35
N GLY A 322 1.84 4.80 -16.65
CA GLY A 322 2.44 6.07 -16.99
C GLY A 322 2.72 6.96 -15.77
N MET A 323 2.31 6.55 -14.58
CA MET A 323 2.67 7.26 -13.35
C MET A 323 3.92 6.67 -12.71
N GLY A 324 4.99 6.47 -13.51
CA GLY A 324 6.31 6.19 -12.98
C GLY A 324 6.84 7.41 -12.27
N MET A 325 6.95 7.36 -10.94
CA MET A 325 7.81 8.26 -10.21
C MET A 325 9.27 7.99 -10.60
N ALA A 326 9.75 8.65 -11.64
CA ALA A 326 11.17 8.70 -11.95
C ALA A 326 11.85 9.67 -10.97
N GLY A 327 12.30 9.14 -9.84
CA GLY A 327 13.16 9.86 -8.91
C GLY A 327 14.42 9.05 -8.65
N GLY A 328 15.55 9.50 -9.19
CA GLY A 328 16.85 8.96 -8.78
C GLY A 328 17.84 8.73 -9.92
N ARG A 329 18.53 9.81 -10.37
CA ARG A 329 19.78 9.66 -11.12
C ARG A 329 20.87 9.15 -10.18
N GLY A 330 21.32 7.92 -10.36
CA GLY A 330 22.59 7.40 -9.85
C GLY A 330 23.56 7.19 -11.01
N MET A 331 24.70 7.87 -10.98
CA MET A 331 25.78 7.75 -11.96
C MET A 331 26.42 6.35 -11.91
N GLY A 332 26.59 5.72 -13.08
CA GLY A 332 27.41 4.55 -13.27
C GLY A 332 27.66 4.34 -14.75
N ALA A 333 28.85 4.69 -15.23
CA ALA A 333 29.28 4.55 -16.61
C ALA A 333 29.38 3.10 -17.04
N GLY A 334 28.84 2.74 -18.21
CA GLY A 334 29.12 1.47 -18.89
C GLY A 334 28.21 1.22 -20.10
N ARG A 335 28.66 1.67 -21.25
CA ARG A 335 28.37 1.20 -22.61
C ARG A 335 26.95 0.78 -23.00
N GLY A 336 26.31 1.67 -23.75
CA GLY A 336 25.69 1.43 -25.05
C GLY A 336 24.57 0.40 -25.11
N MET A 337 23.35 0.86 -24.88
CA MET A 337 22.18 0.50 -25.68
C MET A 337 21.24 1.71 -25.64
N THR A 338 20.97 2.27 -26.80
CA THR A 338 19.94 3.28 -27.02
C THR A 338 18.58 2.64 -26.76
N GLY A 339 18.15 2.69 -25.50
CA GLY A 339 16.79 2.36 -25.06
C GLY A 339 16.00 3.65 -24.93
N GLY A 340 15.12 3.93 -25.90
CA GLY A 340 14.29 5.11 -25.96
C GLY A 340 13.42 5.25 -24.71
N VAL A 341 13.30 6.45 -24.24
CA VAL A 341 12.25 6.96 -23.36
C VAL A 341 10.90 6.49 -23.90
N GLY A 342 10.11 5.82 -23.09
CA GLY A 342 8.87 5.10 -23.32
C GLY A 342 8.24 5.24 -24.68
N ALA A 343 8.20 4.15 -25.46
CA ALA A 343 7.51 4.08 -26.73
C ALA A 343 6.07 4.55 -26.54
N GLY A 344 5.68 5.65 -27.21
CA GLY A 344 4.37 6.25 -27.09
C GLY A 344 3.28 5.23 -27.40
N THR A 345 2.31 5.12 -26.51
CA THR A 345 1.15 4.24 -26.72
C THR A 345 0.39 4.73 -27.95
N GLU A 346 0.23 3.86 -28.95
CA GLU A 346 -0.62 4.15 -30.10
C GLU A 346 -2.09 3.95 -29.73
N LEU A 347 -2.90 4.99 -29.94
CA LEU A 347 -4.32 5.03 -29.61
C LEU A 347 -5.12 5.40 -30.85
N THR A 348 -6.23 4.72 -31.08
CA THR A 348 -7.10 5.04 -32.24
C THR A 348 -8.35 5.76 -31.76
N ALA A 349 -8.53 7.01 -32.22
CA ALA A 349 -9.76 7.77 -32.09
C ALA A 349 -10.69 7.47 -33.27
N ARG A 350 -11.96 7.20 -32.99
CA ARG A 350 -12.99 7.00 -34.01
C ARG A 350 -14.03 8.10 -33.92
N LYS A 351 -14.45 8.60 -35.10
CA LYS A 351 -15.47 9.65 -35.17
C LYS A 351 -16.82 9.11 -34.69
N GLU A 352 -17.52 9.85 -33.86
CA GLU A 352 -18.87 9.47 -33.45
C GLU A 352 -19.84 9.50 -34.61
N LYS A 353 -20.61 8.41 -34.81
CA LYS A 353 -21.65 8.31 -35.80
C LYS A 353 -22.82 9.23 -35.43
N GLY A 354 -23.10 10.24 -36.26
CA GLY A 354 -24.25 11.15 -36.09
C GLY A 354 -23.91 12.61 -35.86
N ALA A 355 -22.64 12.98 -35.70
CA ALA A 355 -22.24 14.38 -35.74
C ALA A 355 -22.26 14.85 -37.22
N ALA A 356 -22.76 16.09 -37.45
CA ALA A 356 -22.80 16.67 -38.83
C ALA A 356 -21.46 16.44 -39.55
N ALA A 357 -21.53 15.98 -40.80
CA ALA A 357 -20.36 15.60 -41.59
C ALA A 357 -19.40 16.79 -41.76
N SER A 358 -18.50 16.97 -40.82
CA SER A 358 -17.35 17.88 -40.91
C SER A 358 -16.20 17.12 -41.56
N SER A 359 -15.74 17.60 -42.72
CA SER A 359 -14.52 17.08 -43.32
C SER A 359 -13.31 17.48 -42.50
N GLY A 360 -12.41 16.52 -42.18
CA GLY A 360 -11.19 16.78 -41.45
C GLY A 360 -11.24 16.42 -39.97
N ALA A 361 -10.32 16.96 -39.16
CA ALA A 361 -10.13 16.63 -37.77
C ALA A 361 -11.24 17.17 -36.84
N ALA A 362 -12.03 18.14 -37.26
CA ALA A 362 -13.10 18.68 -36.46
C ALA A 362 -14.21 17.64 -36.21
N GLY A 363 -14.78 17.65 -34.99
CA GLY A 363 -15.86 16.76 -34.59
C GLY A 363 -15.63 16.12 -33.26
N LYS A 364 -16.54 15.20 -32.91
CA LYS A 364 -16.43 14.37 -31.69
C LYS A 364 -15.79 13.03 -32.03
N TRP A 365 -14.83 12.67 -31.21
CA TRP A 365 -14.03 11.47 -31.36
C TRP A 365 -14.07 10.65 -30.08
N PHE A 366 -14.14 9.37 -30.24
CA PHE A 366 -14.10 8.41 -29.15
C PHE A 366 -12.82 7.58 -29.20
N ILE A 367 -12.12 7.49 -28.09
CA ILE A 367 -10.90 6.68 -27.93
C ILE A 367 -11.15 5.65 -26.85
N LYS A 368 -10.86 4.39 -27.16
CA LYS A 368 -10.82 3.32 -26.17
C LYS A 368 -9.37 2.96 -25.88
N ASP A 369 -8.94 3.19 -24.62
CA ASP A 369 -7.60 2.89 -24.14
C ASP A 369 -7.73 1.88 -22.98
N GLY A 370 -7.72 0.59 -23.30
CA GLY A 370 -8.08 -0.47 -22.35
C GLY A 370 -9.54 -0.33 -21.90
N ASP A 371 -9.75 -0.18 -20.59
CA ASP A 371 -11.07 0.08 -20.01
C ASP A 371 -11.41 1.58 -19.95
N ASN A 372 -10.45 2.46 -20.29
CA ASN A 372 -10.69 3.90 -20.32
C ASN A 372 -11.42 4.30 -21.60
N GLU A 373 -12.48 5.06 -21.44
CA GLU A 373 -13.23 5.70 -22.51
C GLU A 373 -12.99 7.20 -22.48
N ILE A 374 -12.45 7.73 -23.59
CA ILE A 374 -12.04 9.12 -23.70
C ILE A 374 -12.86 9.79 -24.83
N ASP A 375 -13.54 10.85 -24.48
CA ASP A 375 -14.20 11.74 -25.43
C ASP A 375 -13.25 12.89 -25.78
N LEU A 376 -13.08 13.14 -27.09
CA LEU A 376 -12.25 14.20 -27.61
C LEU A 376 -13.10 15.04 -28.55
N GLU A 377 -13.36 16.29 -28.20
CA GLU A 377 -14.05 17.24 -29.06
C GLU A 377 -13.04 18.19 -29.70
N LEU A 378 -12.95 18.17 -31.04
CA LEU A 378 -12.00 18.96 -31.79
C LEU A 378 -12.73 20.01 -32.67
N LYS A 379 -12.20 21.24 -32.66
CA LYS A 379 -12.63 22.36 -33.48
C LYS A 379 -11.43 22.89 -34.24
N THR A 380 -11.61 23.19 -35.54
CA THR A 380 -10.54 23.65 -36.42
C THR A 380 -10.87 25.01 -37.00
N GLU A 381 -9.90 25.95 -36.96
CA GLU A 381 -9.93 27.24 -37.64
C GLU A 381 -8.62 27.37 -38.41
N GLY A 382 -8.66 27.07 -39.73
CA GLY A 382 -7.46 26.92 -40.52
C GLY A 382 -6.56 25.79 -40.00
N SER A 383 -5.31 26.11 -39.71
CA SER A 383 -4.35 25.16 -39.10
C SER A 383 -4.43 25.09 -37.55
N ARG A 384 -5.22 25.96 -36.95
CA ARG A 384 -5.39 25.97 -35.46
C ARG A 384 -6.40 24.92 -35.06
N LEU A 385 -6.03 24.14 -34.01
CA LEU A 385 -6.89 23.15 -33.41
C LEU A 385 -7.18 23.59 -31.93
N THR A 386 -8.46 23.54 -31.58
CA THR A 386 -8.93 23.76 -30.18
C THR A 386 -9.91 22.66 -29.83
N GLY A 387 -10.29 22.56 -28.56
CA GLY A 387 -11.25 21.56 -28.13
C GLY A 387 -11.03 21.12 -26.70
N THR A 388 -11.66 20.00 -26.35
CA THR A 388 -11.58 19.42 -25.03
C THR A 388 -11.32 17.92 -25.10
N ILE A 389 -10.66 17.40 -24.07
CA ILE A 389 -10.49 15.97 -23.82
C ILE A 389 -11.10 15.63 -22.47
N GLU A 390 -11.90 14.57 -22.41
CA GLU A 390 -12.55 14.11 -21.20
C GLU A 390 -12.48 12.59 -21.10
N ASN A 391 -12.13 12.09 -19.92
CA ASN A 391 -12.22 10.66 -19.62
C ASN A 391 -13.57 10.39 -18.96
N ARG A 392 -14.41 9.52 -19.52
CA ARG A 392 -15.75 9.20 -19.02
C ARG A 392 -15.76 8.65 -17.60
N GLN A 393 -14.67 8.00 -17.19
CA GLN A 393 -14.52 7.46 -15.82
C GLN A 393 -14.03 8.52 -14.84
N MET A 394 -13.56 9.66 -15.32
CA MET A 394 -13.07 10.80 -14.55
C MET A 394 -13.64 12.09 -15.13
N PRO A 395 -14.91 12.41 -14.87
CA PRO A 395 -15.58 13.57 -15.48
C PRO A 395 -14.85 14.87 -15.14
N GLY A 396 -14.73 15.70 -16.16
CA GLY A 396 -14.06 16.97 -16.12
C GLY A 396 -13.31 17.24 -17.42
N ALA A 397 -13.92 17.96 -18.35
CA ALA A 397 -13.32 18.29 -19.64
C ALA A 397 -12.11 19.20 -19.46
N ILE A 398 -10.98 18.82 -20.05
CA ILE A 398 -9.73 19.59 -20.04
C ILE A 398 -9.55 20.26 -21.38
N GLU A 399 -9.29 21.57 -21.39
CA GLU A 399 -9.03 22.32 -22.61
C GLU A 399 -7.69 21.96 -23.26
N LEU A 400 -7.70 21.81 -24.58
CA LEU A 400 -6.52 21.55 -25.38
C LEU A 400 -5.68 22.82 -25.56
N ARG A 401 -4.37 22.61 -25.57
CA ARG A 401 -3.35 23.65 -25.81
C ARG A 401 -2.47 23.24 -27.00
N ASP A 402 -1.80 24.23 -27.60
CA ASP A 402 -0.83 24.03 -28.70
C ASP A 402 -1.39 23.20 -29.88
N GLY A 403 -2.72 23.26 -30.10
CA GLY A 403 -3.39 22.45 -31.11
C GLY A 403 -3.12 22.91 -32.49
N LYS A 404 -2.75 21.96 -33.38
CA LYS A 404 -2.48 22.18 -34.81
C LYS A 404 -3.01 21.07 -35.69
N VAL A 405 -3.40 21.42 -36.90
CA VAL A 405 -3.71 20.50 -37.99
C VAL A 405 -2.91 20.94 -39.26
N GLU A 406 -2.04 20.07 -39.70
CA GLU A 406 -1.21 20.29 -40.91
C GLU A 406 -1.40 19.10 -41.87
N GLY A 407 -2.21 19.31 -42.90
CA GLY A 407 -2.63 18.22 -43.78
C GLY A 407 -3.45 17.17 -43.02
N ASN A 408 -2.93 15.97 -42.95
CA ASN A 408 -3.51 14.88 -42.16
C ASN A 408 -2.87 14.69 -40.77
N GLN A 409 -1.92 15.53 -40.39
CA GLN A 409 -1.31 15.48 -39.07
C GLN A 409 -2.10 16.33 -38.09
N VAL A 410 -2.41 15.76 -36.93
CA VAL A 410 -3.15 16.38 -35.83
C VAL A 410 -2.26 16.36 -34.59
N SER A 411 -2.05 17.48 -33.93
CA SER A 411 -1.29 17.55 -32.70
C SER A 411 -1.92 18.51 -31.72
N PHE A 412 -1.84 18.17 -30.45
CA PHE A 412 -2.26 19.03 -29.34
C PHE A 412 -1.59 18.61 -28.04
N SER A 413 -1.67 19.45 -27.04
CA SER A 413 -1.28 19.11 -25.67
C SER A 413 -2.35 19.55 -24.69
N TYR A 414 -2.26 19.04 -23.47
CA TYR A 414 -2.99 19.57 -22.32
C TYR A 414 -2.12 19.43 -21.07
N VAL A 415 -2.45 20.20 -20.06
CA VAL A 415 -1.76 20.15 -18.78
C VAL A 415 -2.70 19.54 -17.75
N ARG A 416 -2.18 18.56 -17.01
CA ARG A 416 -2.87 17.96 -15.91
C ARG A 416 -2.00 18.10 -14.66
N GLN A 417 -2.60 18.48 -13.52
CA GLN A 417 -1.89 18.47 -12.26
C GLN A 417 -1.85 17.06 -11.69
N VAL A 418 -0.65 16.59 -11.40
CA VAL A 418 -0.39 15.30 -10.75
C VAL A 418 0.54 15.56 -9.58
N ASN A 419 0.09 15.26 -8.37
CA ASN A 419 0.87 15.50 -7.14
C ASN A 419 1.34 16.95 -6.97
N GLY A 420 0.51 17.92 -7.33
CA GLY A 420 0.84 19.34 -7.27
C GLY A 420 1.82 19.81 -8.33
N GLN A 421 2.20 18.97 -9.27
CA GLN A 421 3.06 19.32 -10.41
C GLN A 421 2.25 19.31 -11.71
N ASP A 422 2.47 20.32 -12.54
CA ASP A 422 1.89 20.40 -13.86
C ASP A 422 2.60 19.41 -14.80
N MET A 423 1.86 18.43 -15.30
CA MET A 423 2.33 17.47 -16.31
C MET A 423 1.75 17.85 -17.67
N LYS A 424 2.62 18.09 -18.63
CA LYS A 424 2.21 18.30 -20.03
C LYS A 424 2.09 16.96 -20.72
N ILE A 425 0.90 16.68 -21.28
CA ILE A 425 0.63 15.49 -22.07
C ILE A 425 0.43 15.94 -23.52
N SER A 426 1.27 15.42 -24.41
CA SER A 426 1.27 15.78 -25.83
C SER A 426 0.76 14.62 -26.68
N TRP A 427 -0.05 14.94 -27.67
CA TRP A 427 -0.64 13.99 -28.60
C TRP A 427 -0.27 14.39 -30.03
N THR A 428 0.22 13.44 -30.77
CA THR A 428 0.48 13.58 -32.21
C THR A 428 -0.20 12.43 -32.95
N GLY A 429 -0.92 12.71 -34.00
CA GLY A 429 -1.68 11.68 -34.72
C GLY A 429 -1.83 11.93 -36.19
N THR A 430 -2.20 10.87 -36.92
CA THR A 430 -2.47 10.91 -38.34
C THR A 430 -3.95 10.60 -38.57
N LEU A 431 -4.64 11.55 -39.24
CA LEU A 431 -6.03 11.44 -39.64
C LEU A 431 -6.14 10.61 -40.90
N SER A 432 -7.03 9.63 -40.92
CA SER A 432 -7.37 8.81 -42.09
C SER A 432 -8.88 8.52 -42.10
N GLY A 433 -9.66 9.27 -42.88
CA GLY A 433 -11.11 9.16 -42.86
C GLY A 433 -11.72 9.48 -41.50
N ASP A 434 -12.44 8.54 -40.93
CA ASP A 434 -13.09 8.65 -39.60
C ASP A 434 -12.24 8.09 -38.45
N GLU A 435 -10.94 7.92 -38.68
CA GLU A 435 -9.99 7.48 -37.65
C GLU A 435 -8.82 8.46 -37.53
N ILE A 436 -8.36 8.70 -36.27
CA ILE A 436 -7.07 9.34 -36.00
C ILE A 436 -6.25 8.36 -35.16
N ARG A 437 -5.07 8.01 -35.63
CA ARG A 437 -4.10 7.22 -34.91
C ARG A 437 -3.16 8.15 -34.17
N PHE A 438 -3.30 8.20 -32.85
CA PHE A 438 -2.52 9.06 -31.98
C PHE A 438 -1.37 8.31 -31.33
N LYS A 439 -0.27 9.02 -31.15
CA LYS A 439 0.83 8.70 -30.24
C LYS A 439 0.76 9.70 -29.09
N ARG A 440 0.72 9.19 -27.86
CA ARG A 440 0.68 10.01 -26.65
C ARG A 440 2.06 10.01 -25.98
N GLU A 441 2.54 11.19 -25.61
CA GLU A 441 3.79 11.38 -24.87
C GLU A 441 3.51 12.21 -23.62
N VAL A 442 4.09 11.78 -22.49
CA VAL A 442 3.97 12.47 -21.21
C VAL A 442 5.30 13.15 -20.91
N GLY A 443 5.33 14.49 -20.94
CA GLY A 443 6.50 15.28 -20.60
C GLY A 443 6.63 15.45 -19.07
N GLY A 444 7.83 15.21 -18.53
CA GLY A 444 8.14 15.56 -17.13
C GLY A 444 8.10 17.07 -16.91
N GLY A 445 7.78 17.49 -15.66
CA GLY A 445 7.57 18.89 -15.28
C GLY A 445 8.63 19.84 -15.79
N MET A 446 8.20 21.03 -16.16
CA MET A 446 9.07 22.11 -16.63
C MET A 446 10.12 22.44 -15.58
N GLY A 447 11.40 22.23 -15.93
CA GLY A 447 12.50 22.75 -15.14
C GLY A 447 12.37 24.24 -14.97
N MET A 448 12.62 24.74 -13.75
CA MET A 448 12.84 26.16 -13.52
C MET A 448 13.90 26.68 -14.50
N PRO A 449 13.73 27.91 -15.07
CA PRO A 449 14.80 28.54 -15.81
C PRO A 449 16.05 28.66 -14.91
N PRO A 450 17.27 28.52 -15.46
CA PRO A 450 18.46 28.59 -14.65
C PRO A 450 18.52 29.97 -13.97
N ALA A 451 18.66 29.99 -12.67
CA ALA A 451 18.91 31.20 -11.90
C ALA A 451 20.10 31.96 -12.51
N GLY A 452 19.84 33.15 -13.00
CA GLY A 452 20.88 34.03 -13.55
C GLY A 452 22.01 34.18 -12.54
N ARG A 453 23.23 33.91 -12.97
CA ARG A 453 24.45 34.24 -12.21
C ARG A 453 24.46 35.75 -12.00
N GLY A 454 24.09 36.17 -10.81
CA GLY A 454 24.33 37.52 -10.35
C GLY A 454 25.83 37.74 -10.28
N THR A 455 26.36 38.63 -11.13
CA THR A 455 27.70 39.17 -11.00
C THR A 455 27.75 40.05 -9.76
N ALA A 456 28.60 39.71 -8.80
CA ALA A 456 28.88 40.54 -7.64
C ALA A 456 29.50 41.89 -8.09
N PRO A 457 29.11 43.03 -7.50
CA PRO A 457 29.74 44.28 -7.79
C PRO A 457 31.17 44.32 -7.20
N LYS A 458 32.14 44.72 -8.04
CA LYS A 458 33.50 45.06 -7.59
C LYS A 458 33.40 46.37 -6.79
N THR A 459 33.79 46.31 -5.54
CA THR A 459 34.10 47.49 -4.74
C THR A 459 35.47 48.01 -5.12
N ASN A 460 35.53 49.29 -5.48
CA ASN A 460 36.74 50.12 -5.41
C ASN A 460 36.99 50.51 -3.96
#